data_2c638044a530770240f783552a03bf50
#
_entry.id   2c638044a530770240f783552a03bf50
#
_cell.length_a   1.000
_cell.length_b   1.000
_cell.length_c   1.000
_cell.angle_alpha   90.00
_cell.angle_beta   90.00
_cell.angle_gamma   90.00
#
_symmetry.space_group_name_H-M   'P 1'
#
loop_
_entity.id
_entity.type
_entity.pdbx_description
1 polymer ?
#
loop_
_entity_poly.entity_id
_entity_poly.type
_entity_poly.pdbx_seq_one_letter_code
_entity_poly.pdbx_strand_id
1 'polypeptide(L)'
;DIYDKLSVLSDGESLNIDDKTIDAFGESMKEVLSHWANPRPRDSGTLRMSNIGKPMRQLWYDMRSESKTTERIKPSVFIKFLYGHLLEEVLLLLVKIAGHKVTDEQKEVSVSGIKGHMDCVIDGEVVDIKTASSFAFKKFYNKTLAEDDIFGYLPQLAGYEAAMGTNKGGFLAMNKESGEIALYRPDSFDKPDIKNKIKTVKKLIKIDTPPDLCYNPVPDGAAGNMKIGKGCTWCRHKFECHADANEGKGLRVFKYADRYSYLTRVVKEPRVLEVTK
;
A
#
# COMPACT_ATOMS: atom_id res chain seq x y z
N ASP A 1 10.35 -25.20 4.28
CA ASP A 1 10.40 -23.83 4.32
C ASP A 1 9.85 -23.23 5.60
N ILE A 2 9.23 -22.05 5.66
CA ILE A 2 8.85 -21.43 6.94
C ILE A 2 7.92 -22.35 7.76
N TYR A 3 6.85 -22.86 7.15
CA TYR A 3 5.90 -23.75 7.86
C TYR A 3 6.55 -25.07 8.27
N ASP A 4 7.39 -25.66 7.42
CA ASP A 4 8.13 -26.89 7.77
C ASP A 4 9.07 -26.64 8.95
N LYS A 5 9.74 -25.46 8.96
CA LYS A 5 10.58 -25.09 10.09
C LYS A 5 9.80 -24.89 11.40
N LEU A 6 8.59 -24.34 11.30
CA LEU A 6 7.73 -24.10 12.47
C LEU A 6 6.99 -25.36 12.94
N SER A 7 6.87 -26.42 12.10
CA SER A 7 6.17 -27.65 12.46
C SER A 7 6.79 -28.37 13.66
N VAL A 8 8.09 -28.21 13.89
CA VAL A 8 8.79 -28.78 15.07
C VAL A 8 8.16 -28.35 16.38
N LEU A 9 7.56 -27.15 16.42
CA LEU A 9 6.85 -26.67 17.62
C LEU A 9 5.57 -27.46 17.90
N SER A 10 4.91 -27.97 16.85
CA SER A 10 3.73 -28.84 17.00
C SER A 10 4.08 -30.20 17.58
N ASP A 11 5.32 -30.65 17.39
CA ASP A 11 5.84 -31.88 17.95
C ASP A 11 6.41 -31.72 19.38
N GLY A 12 6.31 -30.50 19.92
CA GLY A 12 6.84 -30.16 21.23
C GLY A 12 8.35 -29.96 21.26
N GLU A 13 8.98 -29.86 20.11
CA GLU A 13 10.40 -29.58 19.97
C GLU A 13 10.70 -28.08 20.03
N SER A 14 11.95 -27.71 20.34
CA SER A 14 12.39 -26.32 20.43
C SER A 14 12.84 -25.82 19.05
N LEU A 15 12.40 -24.61 18.71
CA LEU A 15 12.92 -23.86 17.58
C LEU A 15 14.26 -23.23 18.01
N ASN A 16 15.37 -23.89 17.71
CA ASN A 16 16.70 -23.39 18.05
C ASN A 16 17.05 -22.18 17.16
N ILE A 17 17.04 -20.99 17.75
CA ILE A 17 17.45 -19.73 17.12
C ILE A 17 18.71 -19.29 17.85
N ASP A 18 19.78 -19.01 17.11
CA ASP A 18 21.03 -18.54 17.71
C ASP A 18 20.92 -17.11 18.25
N ASP A 19 21.72 -16.80 19.28
CA ASP A 19 21.70 -15.53 20.00
C ASP A 19 21.96 -14.35 19.03
N LYS A 20 22.82 -14.52 18.04
CA LYS A 20 23.10 -13.46 17.06
C LYS A 20 21.86 -13.09 16.24
N THR A 21 21.07 -14.08 15.86
CA THR A 21 19.81 -13.86 15.13
C THR A 21 18.78 -13.18 16.03
N ILE A 22 18.70 -13.57 17.31
CA ILE A 22 17.81 -12.94 18.31
C ILE A 22 18.21 -11.49 18.54
N ASP A 23 19.50 -11.21 18.74
CA ASP A 23 20.03 -9.86 18.97
C ASP A 23 19.78 -8.97 17.77
N ALA A 24 20.04 -9.44 16.53
CA ALA A 24 19.80 -8.71 15.31
C ALA A 24 18.31 -8.37 15.14
N PHE A 25 17.42 -9.29 15.44
CA PHE A 25 15.97 -9.03 15.45
C PHE A 25 15.59 -8.00 16.52
N GLY A 26 16.18 -8.08 17.71
CA GLY A 26 15.96 -7.10 18.78
C GLY A 26 16.36 -5.68 18.36
N GLU A 27 17.48 -5.52 17.65
CA GLU A 27 17.91 -4.21 17.13
C GLU A 27 16.97 -3.70 16.03
N SER A 28 16.56 -4.55 15.09
CA SER A 28 15.60 -4.13 14.04
C SER A 28 14.27 -3.66 14.63
N MET A 29 13.77 -4.32 15.67
CA MET A 29 12.56 -3.90 16.39
C MET A 29 12.72 -2.54 17.09
N LYS A 30 13.89 -2.25 17.67
CA LYS A 30 14.19 -0.93 18.26
C LYS A 30 14.21 0.16 17.18
N GLU A 31 14.81 -0.11 16.01
CA GLU A 31 14.81 0.82 14.89
C GLU A 31 13.41 1.13 14.39
N VAL A 32 12.57 0.11 14.22
CA VAL A 32 11.15 0.28 13.86
C VAL A 32 10.44 1.22 14.84
N LEU A 33 10.57 0.97 16.16
CA LEU A 33 9.94 1.81 17.18
C LEU A 33 10.47 3.24 17.16
N SER A 34 11.79 3.41 16.98
CA SER A 34 12.41 4.74 16.89
C SER A 34 11.89 5.53 15.69
N HIS A 35 11.81 4.92 14.52
CA HIS A 35 11.30 5.56 13.31
C HIS A 35 9.80 5.86 13.40
N TRP A 36 9.02 4.97 13.99
CA TRP A 36 7.59 5.18 14.18
C TRP A 36 7.29 6.31 15.18
N ALA A 37 8.04 6.37 16.29
CA ALA A 37 7.87 7.40 17.31
C ALA A 37 8.36 8.78 16.83
N ASN A 38 9.33 8.81 15.92
CA ASN A 38 9.96 10.03 15.41
C ASN A 38 9.85 10.09 13.86
N PRO A 39 8.64 10.18 13.30
CA PRO A 39 8.48 10.16 11.85
C PRO A 39 9.15 11.38 11.23
N ARG A 40 10.05 11.14 10.28
CA ARG A 40 10.65 12.23 9.50
C ARG A 40 9.57 12.88 8.62
N PRO A 41 9.57 14.21 8.50
CA PRO A 41 8.69 14.89 7.55
C PRO A 41 8.91 14.31 6.15
N ARG A 42 7.84 13.88 5.51
CA ARG A 42 7.92 13.42 4.12
C ARG A 42 7.74 14.64 3.23
N ASP A 43 8.68 14.86 2.31
CA ASP A 43 8.52 15.91 1.31
C ASP A 43 7.22 15.64 0.51
N SER A 44 6.29 16.59 0.61
CA SER A 44 5.13 16.61 -0.27
C SER A 44 5.58 16.91 -1.70
N GLY A 45 4.87 16.40 -2.70
CA GLY A 45 5.18 16.71 -4.08
C GLY A 45 6.34 15.92 -4.69
N THR A 46 6.82 14.83 -4.06
CA THR A 46 7.90 14.02 -4.61
C THR A 46 7.39 12.67 -5.13
N LEU A 47 7.75 12.34 -6.38
CA LEU A 47 7.56 10.98 -6.92
C LEU A 47 8.56 10.03 -6.29
N ARG A 48 8.05 8.88 -5.83
CA ARG A 48 8.81 7.79 -5.22
C ARG A 48 8.34 6.46 -5.77
N MET A 49 9.15 5.43 -5.64
CA MET A 49 8.77 4.09 -6.06
C MET A 49 7.48 3.62 -5.36
N SER A 50 7.31 3.92 -4.07
CA SER A 50 6.12 3.57 -3.28
C SER A 50 4.83 4.30 -3.68
N ASN A 51 4.90 5.36 -4.51
CA ASN A 51 3.70 6.07 -4.97
C ASN A 51 3.49 6.05 -6.49
N ILE A 52 4.47 5.58 -7.27
CA ILE A 52 4.41 5.57 -8.74
C ILE A 52 3.24 4.75 -9.30
N GLY A 53 2.76 3.79 -8.52
CA GLY A 53 1.61 2.96 -8.85
C GLY A 53 0.25 3.60 -8.63
N LYS A 54 0.19 4.73 -7.93
CA LYS A 54 -1.08 5.43 -7.68
C LYS A 54 -1.73 5.89 -8.99
N PRO A 55 -3.06 6.06 -9.01
CA PRO A 55 -3.79 6.62 -10.13
C PRO A 55 -3.31 8.02 -10.53
N MET A 56 -3.31 8.33 -11.82
CA MET A 56 -2.68 9.52 -12.39
C MET A 56 -3.22 10.84 -11.82
N ARG A 57 -4.53 11.00 -11.68
CA ARG A 57 -5.15 12.19 -11.11
C ARG A 57 -4.78 12.38 -9.63
N GLN A 58 -4.67 11.26 -8.87
CA GLN A 58 -4.18 11.30 -7.50
C GLN A 58 -2.73 11.77 -7.43
N LEU A 59 -1.84 11.25 -8.29
CA LEU A 59 -0.47 11.70 -8.40
C LEU A 59 -0.38 13.17 -8.80
N TRP A 60 -1.23 13.62 -9.72
CA TRP A 60 -1.28 15.01 -10.14
C TRP A 60 -1.58 15.95 -8.96
N TYR A 61 -2.56 15.61 -8.13
CA TYR A 61 -2.85 16.34 -6.89
C TYR A 61 -1.73 16.20 -5.86
N ASP A 62 -1.18 14.99 -5.67
CA ASP A 62 -0.08 14.72 -4.71
C ASP A 62 1.14 15.61 -5.01
N MET A 63 1.42 15.91 -6.29
CA MET A 63 2.56 16.73 -6.71
C MET A 63 2.33 18.24 -6.61
N ARG A 64 1.07 18.70 -6.59
CA ARG A 64 0.71 20.13 -6.57
C ARG A 64 0.20 20.61 -5.24
N SER A 65 -0.36 19.69 -4.46
CA SER A 65 -0.95 20.07 -3.18
C SER A 65 0.14 20.43 -2.20
N GLU A 66 0.21 21.68 -1.81
CA GLU A 66 0.88 22.12 -0.58
C GLU A 66 0.10 21.61 0.65
N SER A 67 -0.33 20.38 0.56
CA SER A 67 -1.38 19.73 1.27
C SER A 67 -1.21 19.84 2.79
N LYS A 68 -1.77 20.86 3.33
CA LYS A 68 -2.32 20.79 4.68
C LYS A 68 -3.64 20.02 4.59
N THR A 69 -3.56 18.69 4.53
CA THR A 69 -4.77 17.88 4.67
C THR A 69 -5.41 18.23 6.01
N THR A 70 -6.61 18.78 5.96
CA THR A 70 -7.40 19.10 7.15
C THR A 70 -7.88 17.82 7.87
N GLU A 71 -7.95 16.70 7.19
CA GLU A 71 -8.27 15.40 7.78
C GLU A 71 -7.09 14.88 8.61
N ARG A 72 -7.22 14.94 9.93
CA ARG A 72 -6.26 14.32 10.83
C ARG A 72 -6.35 12.80 10.75
N ILE A 73 -5.21 12.14 10.60
CA ILE A 73 -5.13 10.68 10.68
C ILE A 73 -5.59 10.25 12.08
N LYS A 74 -6.54 9.32 12.14
CA LYS A 74 -7.02 8.79 13.44
C LYS A 74 -5.88 8.08 14.17
N PRO A 75 -5.76 8.22 15.51
CA PRO A 75 -4.70 7.56 16.29
C PRO A 75 -4.60 6.04 16.05
N SER A 76 -5.73 5.36 15.84
CA SER A 76 -5.77 3.92 15.53
C SER A 76 -5.05 3.55 14.22
N VAL A 77 -4.92 4.47 13.27
CA VAL A 77 -4.20 4.22 12.01
C VAL A 77 -2.69 4.20 12.24
N PHE A 78 -2.17 5.00 13.19
CA PHE A 78 -0.75 4.94 13.57
C PHE A 78 -0.38 3.60 14.19
N ILE A 79 -1.29 2.99 14.98
CA ILE A 79 -1.11 1.62 15.50
C ILE A 79 -1.05 0.62 14.33
N LYS A 80 -1.91 0.77 13.31
CA LYS A 80 -1.87 -0.10 12.12
C LYS A 80 -0.56 0.03 11.35
N PHE A 81 0.01 1.23 11.27
CA PHE A 81 1.33 1.44 10.66
C PHE A 81 2.43 0.73 11.46
N LEU A 82 2.40 0.86 12.79
CA LEU A 82 3.34 0.14 13.65
C LEU A 82 3.23 -1.38 13.45
N TYR A 83 2.03 -1.94 13.46
CA TYR A 83 1.83 -3.37 13.16
C TYR A 83 2.42 -3.79 11.81
N GLY A 84 2.29 -2.94 10.79
CA GLY A 84 2.87 -3.20 9.48
C GLY A 84 4.37 -3.44 9.58
N HIS A 85 5.09 -2.50 10.18
CA HIS A 85 6.54 -2.57 10.32
C HIS A 85 7.02 -3.68 11.26
N LEU A 86 6.35 -3.88 12.40
CA LEU A 86 6.72 -4.95 13.34
C LEU A 86 6.54 -6.35 12.72
N LEU A 87 5.44 -6.56 11.98
CA LEU A 87 5.18 -7.84 11.33
C LEU A 87 6.10 -8.07 10.11
N GLU A 88 6.59 -7.02 9.46
CA GLU A 88 7.63 -7.11 8.43
C GLU A 88 8.91 -7.72 9.01
N GLU A 89 9.39 -7.19 10.15
CA GLU A 89 10.57 -7.73 10.84
C GLU A 89 10.35 -9.18 11.32
N VAL A 90 9.17 -9.49 11.85
CA VAL A 90 8.81 -10.87 12.23
C VAL A 90 8.87 -11.79 11.02
N LEU A 91 8.36 -11.37 9.87
CA LEU A 91 8.38 -12.20 8.66
C LEU A 91 9.80 -12.39 8.12
N LEU A 92 10.64 -11.36 8.19
CA LEU A 92 12.07 -11.47 7.85
C LEU A 92 12.82 -12.43 8.79
N LEU A 93 12.53 -12.39 10.10
CA LEU A 93 13.05 -13.37 11.04
C LEU A 93 12.66 -14.80 10.64
N LEU A 94 11.38 -15.03 10.35
CA LEU A 94 10.88 -16.35 9.94
C LEU A 94 11.57 -16.86 8.66
N VAL A 95 11.80 -15.99 7.70
CA VAL A 95 12.56 -16.29 6.47
C VAL A 95 14.00 -16.71 6.81
N LYS A 96 14.69 -15.96 7.68
CA LYS A 96 16.09 -16.22 8.09
C LYS A 96 16.20 -17.56 8.83
N ILE A 97 15.31 -17.84 9.80
CA ILE A 97 15.34 -19.10 10.57
C ILE A 97 14.91 -20.32 9.72
N ALA A 98 14.16 -20.12 8.63
CA ALA A 98 13.87 -21.15 7.65
C ALA A 98 15.07 -21.48 6.74
N GLY A 99 16.19 -20.75 6.88
CA GLY A 99 17.45 -20.99 6.16
C GLY A 99 17.60 -20.20 4.86
N HIS A 100 16.71 -19.28 4.56
CA HIS A 100 16.79 -18.43 3.38
C HIS A 100 17.82 -17.31 3.57
N LYS A 101 18.52 -16.95 2.50
CA LYS A 101 19.47 -15.84 2.51
C LYS A 101 18.76 -14.52 2.24
N VAL A 102 18.75 -13.63 3.24
CA VAL A 102 18.20 -12.28 3.13
C VAL A 102 19.36 -11.29 2.97
N THR A 103 19.28 -10.41 1.97
CA THR A 103 20.24 -9.36 1.69
C THR A 103 19.56 -8.07 1.26
N ASP A 104 20.32 -6.96 1.19
CA ASP A 104 19.84 -5.67 0.70
C ASP A 104 18.58 -5.14 1.42
N GLU A 105 18.46 -5.45 2.72
CA GLU A 105 17.34 -4.98 3.56
C GLU A 105 17.29 -3.44 3.57
N GLN A 106 16.09 -2.87 3.29
CA GLN A 106 15.81 -1.43 3.21
C GLN A 106 16.75 -0.63 2.29
N LYS A 107 17.28 -1.27 1.24
CA LYS A 107 18.22 -0.64 0.30
C LYS A 107 17.55 0.47 -0.53
N GLU A 108 18.18 1.66 -0.52
CA GLU A 108 17.76 2.73 -1.44
C GLU A 108 18.15 2.36 -2.89
N VAL A 109 17.16 2.42 -3.78
CA VAL A 109 17.32 2.16 -5.20
C VAL A 109 16.69 3.29 -6.03
N SER A 110 17.08 3.40 -7.32
CA SER A 110 16.56 4.45 -8.20
C SER A 110 16.36 3.95 -9.63
N VAL A 111 15.24 4.34 -10.24
CA VAL A 111 14.95 4.15 -11.67
C VAL A 111 14.49 5.46 -12.27
N SER A 112 15.13 5.89 -13.37
CA SER A 112 14.78 7.12 -14.09
C SER A 112 14.65 8.35 -13.16
N GLY A 113 15.51 8.42 -12.10
CA GLY A 113 15.50 9.49 -11.11
C GLY A 113 14.36 9.43 -10.10
N ILE A 114 13.63 8.31 -10.02
CA ILE A 114 12.65 8.04 -8.97
C ILE A 114 13.32 7.11 -7.94
N LYS A 115 13.37 7.54 -6.69
CA LYS A 115 13.95 6.80 -5.58
C LYS A 115 12.92 5.96 -4.84
N GLY A 116 13.37 4.88 -4.21
CA GLY A 116 12.59 4.06 -3.29
C GLY A 116 13.50 3.24 -2.40
N HIS A 117 12.96 2.72 -1.31
CA HIS A 117 13.62 1.71 -0.48
C HIS A 117 12.89 0.41 -0.73
N MET A 118 13.60 -0.59 -1.20
CA MET A 118 13.04 -1.93 -1.35
C MET A 118 13.19 -2.68 -0.02
N ASP A 119 12.27 -3.60 0.26
CA ASP A 119 12.27 -4.27 1.55
C ASP A 119 13.48 -5.20 1.67
N CYS A 120 13.68 -6.11 0.71
CA CYS A 120 14.85 -7.01 0.73
C CYS A 120 15.04 -7.76 -0.59
N VAL A 121 16.12 -8.54 -0.63
CA VAL A 121 16.36 -9.62 -1.60
C VAL A 121 16.41 -10.94 -0.82
N ILE A 122 15.58 -11.92 -1.21
CA ILE A 122 15.56 -13.27 -0.64
C ILE A 122 16.01 -14.26 -1.71
N ASP A 123 17.09 -15.00 -1.46
CA ASP A 123 17.67 -16.00 -2.37
C ASP A 123 17.91 -15.45 -3.80
N GLY A 124 18.26 -14.17 -3.90
CA GLY A 124 18.54 -13.49 -5.15
C GLY A 124 17.31 -12.92 -5.88
N GLU A 125 16.11 -13.05 -5.33
CA GLU A 125 14.89 -12.44 -5.85
C GLU A 125 14.51 -11.18 -5.06
N VAL A 126 14.07 -10.13 -5.75
CA VAL A 126 13.54 -8.92 -5.10
C VAL A 126 12.20 -9.27 -4.43
N VAL A 127 12.10 -9.05 -3.14
CA VAL A 127 10.88 -9.34 -2.38
C VAL A 127 10.38 -8.09 -1.69
N ASP A 128 9.10 -7.79 -1.94
CA ASP A 128 8.36 -6.73 -1.29
C ASP A 128 7.42 -7.36 -0.26
N ILE A 129 7.57 -6.98 1.01
CA ILE A 129 6.86 -7.60 2.12
C ILE A 129 5.54 -6.88 2.36
N LYS A 130 4.47 -7.64 2.50
CA LYS A 130 3.14 -7.07 2.73
C LYS A 130 2.44 -7.70 3.93
N THR A 131 1.99 -6.87 4.86
CA THR A 131 1.09 -7.30 5.93
C THR A 131 -0.32 -6.83 5.63
N ALA A 132 -1.25 -7.75 5.55
CA ALA A 132 -2.57 -7.49 4.99
C ALA A 132 -3.70 -7.95 5.93
N SER A 133 -4.88 -7.32 5.82
CA SER A 133 -6.11 -7.89 6.37
C SER A 133 -6.51 -9.14 5.58
N SER A 134 -7.32 -10.01 6.15
CA SER A 134 -7.78 -11.24 5.49
C SER A 134 -8.36 -10.98 4.10
N PHE A 135 -9.09 -9.88 3.90
CA PHE A 135 -9.61 -9.50 2.58
C PHE A 135 -8.51 -9.17 1.57
N ALA A 136 -7.50 -8.38 1.96
CA ALA A 136 -6.42 -7.99 1.08
C ALA A 136 -5.42 -9.13 0.86
N PHE A 137 -5.18 -9.98 1.87
CA PHE A 137 -4.32 -11.15 1.80
C PHE A 137 -4.78 -12.13 0.71
N LYS A 138 -6.09 -12.33 0.56
CA LYS A 138 -6.66 -13.21 -0.48
C LYS A 138 -6.21 -12.87 -1.89
N LYS A 139 -5.88 -11.60 -2.18
CA LYS A 139 -5.36 -11.19 -3.51
C LYS A 139 -3.98 -11.78 -3.79
N PHE A 140 -3.12 -11.87 -2.78
CA PHE A 140 -1.80 -12.50 -2.89
C PHE A 140 -1.93 -14.01 -2.94
N TYR A 141 -2.72 -14.59 -2.03
CA TYR A 141 -2.94 -16.03 -1.93
C TYR A 141 -3.56 -16.62 -3.21
N ASN A 142 -4.60 -15.98 -3.73
CA ASN A 142 -5.31 -16.40 -4.96
C ASN A 142 -4.64 -15.89 -6.25
N LYS A 143 -3.53 -15.11 -6.15
CA LYS A 143 -2.83 -14.51 -7.29
C LYS A 143 -3.69 -13.58 -8.14
N THR A 144 -4.64 -12.85 -7.52
CA THR A 144 -5.60 -11.95 -8.20
C THR A 144 -5.28 -10.47 -7.98
N LEU A 145 -4.05 -10.14 -7.54
CA LEU A 145 -3.67 -8.75 -7.27
C LEU A 145 -3.77 -7.86 -8.53
N ALA A 146 -3.45 -8.41 -9.70
CA ALA A 146 -3.50 -7.67 -10.96
C ALA A 146 -4.91 -7.17 -11.33
N GLU A 147 -5.96 -7.86 -10.87
CA GLU A 147 -7.35 -7.50 -11.13
C GLU A 147 -7.81 -6.24 -10.33
N ASP A 148 -7.20 -5.97 -9.18
CA ASP A 148 -7.61 -4.87 -8.30
C ASP A 148 -6.42 -4.34 -7.47
N ASP A 149 -5.37 -3.84 -8.15
CA ASP A 149 -4.19 -3.24 -7.52
C ASP A 149 -4.40 -1.74 -7.23
N ILE A 150 -5.32 -1.43 -6.33
CA ILE A 150 -5.67 -0.04 -5.95
C ILE A 150 -4.46 0.73 -5.38
N PHE A 151 -3.53 0.04 -4.74
CA PHE A 151 -2.38 0.64 -4.07
C PHE A 151 -1.15 0.77 -4.98
N GLY A 152 -1.15 0.12 -6.15
CA GLY A 152 -0.06 0.18 -7.11
C GLY A 152 1.16 -0.64 -6.70
N TYR A 153 0.95 -1.79 -6.10
CA TYR A 153 2.02 -2.70 -5.68
C TYR A 153 2.80 -3.28 -6.86
N LEU A 154 2.11 -3.65 -7.94
CA LEU A 154 2.76 -4.17 -9.14
C LEU A 154 3.72 -3.16 -9.79
N PRO A 155 3.36 -1.88 -10.02
CA PRO A 155 4.30 -0.86 -10.44
C PRO A 155 5.45 -0.60 -9.47
N GLN A 156 5.24 -0.71 -8.17
CA GLN A 156 6.29 -0.60 -7.15
C GLN A 156 7.30 -1.72 -7.30
N LEU A 157 6.84 -2.97 -7.36
CA LEU A 157 7.70 -4.15 -7.56
C LEU A 157 8.47 -4.06 -8.88
N ALA A 158 7.80 -3.72 -9.99
CA ALA A 158 8.44 -3.51 -11.29
C ALA A 158 9.55 -2.44 -11.23
N GLY A 159 9.36 -1.41 -10.39
CA GLY A 159 10.37 -0.40 -10.14
C GLY A 159 11.60 -0.95 -9.42
N TYR A 160 11.41 -1.74 -8.40
CA TYR A 160 12.50 -2.38 -7.68
C TYR A 160 13.25 -3.41 -8.54
N GLU A 161 12.52 -4.24 -9.29
CA GLU A 161 13.11 -5.16 -10.26
C GLU A 161 13.97 -4.44 -11.30
N ALA A 162 13.44 -3.37 -11.90
CA ALA A 162 14.17 -2.58 -12.88
C ALA A 162 15.42 -1.91 -12.31
N ALA A 163 15.39 -1.48 -11.04
CA ALA A 163 16.53 -0.90 -10.34
C ALA A 163 17.62 -1.94 -10.06
N MET A 164 17.24 -3.18 -9.78
CA MET A 164 18.14 -4.30 -9.51
C MET A 164 18.57 -5.05 -10.77
N GLY A 165 18.08 -4.66 -11.95
CA GLY A 165 18.42 -5.31 -13.23
C GLY A 165 17.86 -6.73 -13.36
N THR A 166 16.73 -7.01 -12.72
CA THR A 166 16.05 -8.31 -12.74
C THR A 166 14.59 -8.17 -13.17
N ASN A 167 13.96 -9.27 -13.47
CA ASN A 167 12.51 -9.40 -13.64
C ASN A 167 11.92 -10.48 -12.70
N LYS A 168 12.73 -10.97 -11.78
CA LYS A 168 12.37 -11.98 -10.78
C LYS A 168 12.14 -11.29 -9.46
N GLY A 169 10.89 -11.00 -9.18
CA GLY A 169 10.49 -10.45 -7.92
C GLY A 169 9.11 -10.94 -7.51
N GLY A 170 8.80 -10.78 -6.23
CA GLY A 170 7.55 -11.24 -5.66
C GLY A 170 7.13 -10.49 -4.42
N PHE A 171 5.97 -10.85 -3.94
CA PHE A 171 5.41 -10.39 -2.69
C PHE A 171 5.41 -11.53 -1.68
N LEU A 172 5.98 -11.29 -0.52
CA LEU A 172 5.81 -12.16 0.63
C LEU A 172 4.76 -11.52 1.55
N ALA A 173 3.55 -12.07 1.53
CA ALA A 173 2.41 -11.51 2.23
C ALA A 173 2.07 -12.29 3.49
N MET A 174 1.78 -11.59 4.60
CA MET A 174 1.25 -12.17 5.83
C MET A 174 -0.15 -11.65 6.10
N ASN A 175 -1.08 -12.54 6.39
CA ASN A 175 -2.39 -12.22 6.94
C ASN A 175 -2.24 -11.89 8.42
N LYS A 176 -2.40 -10.61 8.80
CA LYS A 176 -2.22 -10.15 10.17
C LYS A 176 -3.31 -10.60 11.16
N GLU A 177 -4.37 -11.26 10.67
CA GLU A 177 -5.45 -11.78 11.49
C GLU A 177 -5.27 -13.28 11.79
N SER A 178 -4.77 -14.05 10.80
CA SER A 178 -4.61 -15.51 10.92
C SER A 178 -3.15 -15.98 11.04
N GLY A 179 -2.16 -15.13 10.70
CA GLY A 179 -0.76 -15.54 10.62
C GLY A 179 -0.40 -16.32 9.35
N GLU A 180 -1.35 -16.53 8.42
CA GLU A 180 -1.07 -17.20 7.17
C GLU A 180 -0.11 -16.40 6.29
N ILE A 181 0.80 -17.11 5.60
CA ILE A 181 1.82 -16.54 4.73
C ILE A 181 1.58 -17.02 3.30
N ALA A 182 1.75 -16.12 2.33
CA ALA A 182 1.67 -16.43 0.92
C ALA A 182 2.84 -15.78 0.16
N LEU A 183 3.48 -16.54 -0.72
CA LEU A 183 4.44 -16.05 -1.69
C LEU A 183 3.74 -15.93 -3.05
N TYR A 184 3.68 -14.71 -3.57
CA TYR A 184 3.12 -14.41 -4.88
C TYR A 184 4.16 -13.81 -5.80
N ARG A 185 4.47 -14.50 -6.89
CA ARG A 185 5.29 -14.00 -8.00
C ARG A 185 4.37 -13.66 -9.16
N PRO A 186 4.12 -12.34 -9.40
CA PRO A 186 3.28 -11.94 -10.53
C PRO A 186 3.97 -12.23 -11.86
N ASP A 187 3.17 -12.58 -12.85
CA ASP A 187 3.66 -12.77 -14.21
C ASP A 187 4.21 -11.46 -14.80
N SER A 188 5.11 -11.56 -15.77
CA SER A 188 5.76 -10.38 -16.35
C SER A 188 4.77 -9.47 -17.08
N PHE A 189 3.68 -10.01 -17.64
CA PHE A 189 2.63 -9.24 -18.31
C PHE A 189 1.71 -8.47 -17.34
N ASP A 190 1.64 -8.88 -16.08
CA ASP A 190 0.90 -8.16 -15.04
C ASP A 190 1.66 -6.91 -14.56
N LYS A 191 2.95 -6.87 -14.79
CA LYS A 191 3.82 -5.78 -14.37
C LYS A 191 3.97 -4.75 -15.50
N PRO A 192 3.81 -3.43 -15.21
CA PRO A 192 3.95 -2.42 -16.25
C PRO A 192 5.42 -2.20 -16.66
N ASP A 193 5.64 -1.72 -17.88
CA ASP A 193 6.90 -1.07 -18.25
C ASP A 193 7.09 0.18 -17.37
N ILE A 194 7.86 0.03 -16.32
CA ILE A 194 8.02 1.06 -15.29
C ILE A 194 8.73 2.31 -15.82
N LYS A 195 9.67 2.17 -16.78
CA LYS A 195 10.38 3.31 -17.35
C LYS A 195 9.42 4.18 -18.19
N ASN A 196 8.58 3.54 -18.98
CA ASN A 196 7.54 4.24 -19.75
C ASN A 196 6.47 4.85 -18.83
N LYS A 197 6.04 4.12 -17.79
CA LYS A 197 5.11 4.65 -16.77
C LYS A 197 5.69 5.89 -16.10
N ILE A 198 6.94 5.88 -15.65
CA ILE A 198 7.60 7.04 -15.04
C ILE A 198 7.64 8.21 -16.03
N LYS A 199 7.99 7.97 -17.29
CA LYS A 199 8.00 9.01 -18.33
C LYS A 199 6.62 9.64 -18.51
N THR A 200 5.58 8.82 -18.55
CA THR A 200 4.18 9.28 -18.68
C THR A 200 3.75 10.09 -17.47
N VAL A 201 3.99 9.60 -16.25
CA VAL A 201 3.68 10.32 -15.02
C VAL A 201 4.38 11.67 -14.97
N LYS A 202 5.69 11.74 -15.29
CA LYS A 202 6.47 12.99 -15.30
C LYS A 202 5.94 14.03 -16.30
N LYS A 203 5.30 13.59 -17.39
CA LYS A 203 4.63 14.49 -18.34
C LYS A 203 3.30 14.99 -17.78
N LEU A 204 2.46 14.07 -17.30
CA LEU A 204 1.10 14.39 -16.85
C LEU A 204 1.06 15.28 -15.62
N ILE A 205 1.99 15.10 -14.69
CA ILE A 205 2.05 15.98 -13.49
C ILE A 205 2.42 17.44 -13.84
N LYS A 206 2.91 17.72 -15.03
CA LYS A 206 3.24 19.08 -15.50
C LYS A 206 2.07 19.81 -16.19
N ILE A 207 1.00 19.11 -16.53
CA ILE A 207 -0.19 19.67 -17.17
C ILE A 207 -0.99 20.45 -16.15
N ASP A 208 -1.49 21.64 -16.47
CA ASP A 208 -2.18 22.51 -15.53
C ASP A 208 -3.58 22.03 -15.14
N THR A 209 -4.23 21.24 -16.00
CA THR A 209 -5.53 20.62 -15.72
C THR A 209 -5.37 19.20 -15.19
N PRO A 210 -6.18 18.80 -14.19
CA PRO A 210 -6.11 17.43 -13.68
C PRO A 210 -6.51 16.41 -14.76
N PRO A 211 -5.83 15.25 -14.83
CA PRO A 211 -6.26 14.14 -15.68
C PRO A 211 -7.69 13.69 -15.34
N ASP A 212 -8.28 12.82 -16.17
CA ASP A 212 -9.61 12.23 -15.94
C ASP A 212 -9.73 11.56 -14.56
N LEU A 213 -10.98 11.41 -14.08
CA LEU A 213 -11.27 10.74 -12.82
C LEU A 213 -10.61 9.36 -12.78
N CYS A 214 -9.97 9.03 -11.65
CA CYS A 214 -9.34 7.72 -11.45
C CYS A 214 -10.36 6.58 -11.46
N TYR A 215 -11.55 6.87 -10.94
CA TYR A 215 -12.66 5.91 -10.83
C TYR A 215 -13.96 6.66 -11.03
N ASN A 216 -14.84 6.10 -11.85
CA ASN A 216 -16.19 6.65 -12.04
C ASN A 216 -17.03 6.48 -10.78
N PRO A 217 -17.96 7.41 -10.51
CA PRO A 217 -18.96 7.22 -9.49
C PRO A 217 -19.78 5.95 -9.74
N VAL A 218 -20.17 5.28 -8.66
CA VAL A 218 -20.95 4.04 -8.71
C VAL A 218 -22.29 4.22 -8.00
N PRO A 219 -23.35 3.44 -8.35
CA PRO A 219 -24.63 3.51 -7.66
C PRO A 219 -24.51 3.26 -6.14
N ASP A 220 -25.25 4.03 -5.35
CA ASP A 220 -25.43 3.82 -3.92
C ASP A 220 -26.86 3.34 -3.62
N GLY A 221 -27.09 2.05 -3.87
CA GLY A 221 -28.42 1.42 -3.77
C GLY A 221 -29.33 1.73 -4.96
N ALA A 222 -30.62 1.40 -4.82
CA ALA A 222 -31.62 1.51 -5.89
C ALA A 222 -32.27 2.91 -6.02
N ALA A 223 -31.94 3.84 -5.11
CA ALA A 223 -32.61 5.15 -5.04
C ALA A 223 -32.07 6.19 -6.06
N GLY A 224 -31.13 5.81 -6.90
CA GLY A 224 -30.50 6.69 -7.89
C GLY A 224 -29.38 7.56 -7.34
N ASN A 225 -29.03 7.44 -6.07
CA ASN A 225 -27.84 8.08 -5.51
C ASN A 225 -26.57 7.52 -6.14
N MET A 226 -25.55 8.37 -6.27
CA MET A 226 -24.23 7.97 -6.75
C MET A 226 -23.19 8.29 -5.70
N LYS A 227 -22.20 7.40 -5.51
CA LYS A 227 -21.06 7.58 -4.61
C LYS A 227 -19.74 7.47 -5.34
N ILE A 228 -18.68 7.99 -4.73
CA ILE A 228 -17.32 7.82 -5.25
C ILE A 228 -16.96 6.34 -5.38
N GLY A 229 -16.11 6.01 -6.35
CA GLY A 229 -15.55 4.66 -6.51
C GLY A 229 -14.74 4.22 -5.29
N LYS A 230 -14.62 2.91 -5.08
CA LYS A 230 -13.94 2.29 -3.93
C LYS A 230 -12.53 2.86 -3.69
N GLY A 231 -11.72 3.02 -4.74
CA GLY A 231 -10.36 3.56 -4.63
C GLY A 231 -10.30 5.02 -4.17
N CYS A 232 -11.36 5.80 -4.41
CA CYS A 232 -11.44 7.19 -3.95
C CYS A 232 -11.69 7.32 -2.44
N THR A 233 -12.22 6.29 -1.78
CA THR A 233 -12.57 6.34 -0.35
C THR A 233 -11.36 6.69 0.54
N TRP A 234 -10.19 6.19 0.19
CA TRP A 234 -8.94 6.45 0.92
C TRP A 234 -8.10 7.57 0.33
N CYS A 235 -8.54 8.18 -0.79
CA CYS A 235 -7.83 9.28 -1.41
C CYS A 235 -8.00 10.55 -0.58
N ARG A 236 -6.88 11.18 -0.20
CA ARG A 236 -6.89 12.44 0.56
C ARG A 236 -7.46 13.61 -0.24
N HIS A 237 -7.44 13.52 -1.57
CA HIS A 237 -7.93 14.55 -2.49
C HIS A 237 -9.38 14.36 -2.92
N LYS A 238 -10.13 13.41 -2.31
CA LYS A 238 -11.50 13.09 -2.73
C LYS A 238 -12.43 14.31 -2.77
N PHE A 239 -12.31 15.22 -1.82
CA PHE A 239 -13.16 16.41 -1.76
C PHE A 239 -12.81 17.45 -2.84
N GLU A 240 -11.53 17.72 -3.04
CA GLU A 240 -11.04 18.61 -4.07
C GLU A 240 -11.30 18.04 -5.47
N CYS A 241 -11.06 16.75 -5.63
CA CYS A 241 -11.26 16.02 -6.89
C CYS A 241 -12.72 15.99 -7.36
N HIS A 242 -13.68 16.08 -6.45
CA HIS A 242 -15.11 16.06 -6.69
C HIS A 242 -15.80 17.35 -6.20
N ALA A 243 -15.14 18.48 -6.34
CA ALA A 243 -15.68 19.79 -5.94
C ALA A 243 -16.94 20.18 -6.73
N ASP A 244 -17.06 19.69 -7.96
CA ASP A 244 -18.20 19.86 -8.87
C ASP A 244 -19.40 18.94 -8.56
N ALA A 245 -19.24 17.96 -7.68
CA ALA A 245 -20.30 17.02 -7.29
C ALA A 245 -21.52 17.76 -6.67
N ASN A 246 -22.71 17.15 -6.78
CA ASN A 246 -23.97 17.73 -6.26
C ASN A 246 -24.18 19.19 -6.71
N GLU A 247 -24.00 19.43 -8.02
CA GLU A 247 -24.20 20.75 -8.64
C GLU A 247 -23.26 21.83 -8.07
N GLY A 248 -21.98 21.47 -7.87
CA GLY A 248 -20.95 22.37 -7.36
C GLY A 248 -20.91 22.50 -5.83
N LYS A 249 -21.73 21.76 -5.10
CA LYS A 249 -21.72 21.74 -3.62
C LYS A 249 -20.67 20.79 -3.04
N GLY A 250 -20.01 20.02 -3.89
CA GLY A 250 -19.01 19.03 -3.50
C GLY A 250 -19.63 17.72 -3.00
N LEU A 251 -18.80 16.86 -2.42
CA LEU A 251 -19.24 15.58 -1.86
C LEU A 251 -20.10 15.80 -0.62
N ARG A 252 -21.23 15.11 -0.56
CA ARG A 252 -22.05 14.99 0.65
C ARG A 252 -21.69 13.70 1.39
N VAL A 253 -21.49 13.78 2.70
CA VAL A 253 -20.96 12.66 3.51
C VAL A 253 -22.00 12.18 4.49
N PHE A 254 -22.34 10.91 4.42
CA PHE A 254 -23.32 10.27 5.30
C PHE A 254 -22.66 9.21 6.17
N LYS A 255 -22.97 9.23 7.49
CA LYS A 255 -22.40 8.33 8.47
C LYS A 255 -23.33 7.15 8.71
N TYR A 256 -22.95 5.98 8.24
CA TYR A 256 -23.56 4.71 8.60
C TYR A 256 -22.90 4.13 9.86
N ALA A 257 -23.43 3.03 10.41
CA ALA A 257 -22.92 2.43 11.64
C ALA A 257 -21.43 2.04 11.54
N ASP A 258 -21.01 1.50 10.40
CA ASP A 258 -19.70 0.92 10.14
C ASP A 258 -18.82 1.72 9.18
N ARG A 259 -19.40 2.69 8.43
CA ARG A 259 -18.69 3.40 7.36
C ARG A 259 -19.25 4.80 7.09
N TYR A 260 -18.46 5.58 6.34
CA TYR A 260 -18.90 6.80 5.67
C TYR A 260 -19.22 6.52 4.20
N SER A 261 -20.30 7.09 3.67
CA SER A 261 -20.60 7.13 2.24
C SER A 261 -20.41 8.55 1.73
N TYR A 262 -19.65 8.69 0.63
CA TYR A 262 -19.34 9.98 0.00
C TYR A 262 -20.12 10.07 -1.30
N LEU A 263 -21.23 10.83 -1.30
CA LEU A 263 -22.17 10.89 -2.42
C LEU A 263 -21.79 12.02 -3.39
N THR A 264 -21.67 11.66 -4.67
CA THR A 264 -21.45 12.61 -5.77
C THR A 264 -22.77 13.14 -6.33
N ARG A 265 -23.87 12.40 -6.14
CA ARG A 265 -25.24 12.82 -6.47
C ARG A 265 -26.21 12.23 -5.45
N VAL A 266 -27.06 13.10 -4.89
CA VAL A 266 -28.13 12.71 -3.98
C VAL A 266 -29.46 12.94 -4.70
N VAL A 267 -30.18 11.86 -5.02
CA VAL A 267 -31.54 11.86 -5.57
C VAL A 267 -32.56 11.70 -4.45
N LYS A 268 -32.22 10.81 -3.50
CA LYS A 268 -33.03 10.58 -2.31
C LYS A 268 -32.16 10.67 -1.07
N GLU A 269 -32.56 11.52 -0.12
CA GLU A 269 -31.83 11.69 1.14
C GLU A 269 -31.68 10.37 1.89
N PRO A 270 -30.43 9.97 2.27
CA PRO A 270 -30.21 8.86 3.18
C PRO A 270 -30.82 9.13 4.56
N ARG A 271 -31.39 8.08 5.18
CA ARG A 271 -31.99 8.18 6.54
C ARG A 271 -30.93 8.02 7.64
N VAL A 272 -29.75 8.64 7.46
CA VAL A 272 -28.64 8.62 8.41
C VAL A 272 -28.03 10.00 8.49
N LEU A 273 -27.23 10.25 9.54
CA LEU A 273 -26.63 11.56 9.79
C LEU A 273 -25.74 12.00 8.60
N GLU A 274 -26.02 13.18 8.07
CA GLU A 274 -25.06 13.88 7.23
C GLU A 274 -24.00 14.55 8.10
N VAL A 275 -22.74 14.32 7.75
CA VAL A 275 -21.58 14.88 8.47
C VAL A 275 -21.09 16.09 7.69
N THR A 276 -21.18 17.26 8.29
CA THR A 276 -20.53 18.47 7.77
C THR A 276 -19.01 18.34 7.91
N LYS A 277 -18.27 18.89 6.94
CA LYS A 277 -16.80 18.91 6.95
C LYS A 277 -16.25 19.63 8.18
#